data_e5168965f19283120d007be3ede4d62f
#
_entry.id   e5168965f19283120d007be3ede4d62f
#
_cell.length_a   1.000
_cell.length_b   1.000
_cell.length_c   1.000
_cell.angle_alpha   90.00
_cell.angle_beta   90.00
_cell.angle_gamma   90.00
#
_symmetry.space_group_name_H-M   'P 1'
#
loop_
_entity.id
_entity.type
_entity.pdbx_description
1 polymer ?
#
loop_
_entity_poly.entity_id
_entity_poly.type
_entity_poly.pdbx_seq_one_letter_code
_entity_poly.pdbx_strand_id
1 'polypeptide(L)'
;VNSESQVDIDSDPLKKSWEGNLKDRNRNIFAEVHPLEGTNYYQLRIVVRSTDPIRDPLRGKVKFHLHPSFPNPHPEIEVKDGEAVLSLISYGSFTLGAETEDGAKLKIDLAQDVPGVSEQFKNA
;
A
#
# COMPACT_ATOMS: atom_id res chain seq x y z
N VAL A 1 -16.04 -22.10 -12.16
CA VAL A 1 -14.62 -21.94 -12.44
C VAL A 1 -14.28 -20.48 -12.52
N ASN A 2 -14.92 -19.83 -13.43
CA ASN A 2 -14.59 -18.43 -13.67
C ASN A 2 -15.10 -17.51 -12.58
N SER A 3 -16.11 -17.94 -11.86
CA SER A 3 -16.67 -17.11 -10.79
C SER A 3 -15.67 -16.86 -9.68
N GLU A 4 -14.84 -17.85 -9.36
CA GLU A 4 -13.82 -17.68 -8.35
C GLU A 4 -12.78 -16.64 -8.75
N SER A 5 -12.35 -16.70 -10.00
CA SER A 5 -11.40 -15.73 -10.52
C SER A 5 -11.97 -14.32 -10.49
N GLN A 6 -13.25 -14.20 -10.81
CA GLN A 6 -13.91 -12.89 -10.79
C GLN A 6 -14.02 -12.34 -9.37
N VAL A 7 -14.33 -13.20 -8.41
CA VAL A 7 -14.41 -12.79 -7.03
C VAL A 7 -13.06 -12.26 -6.54
N ASP A 8 -11.98 -12.96 -6.87
CA ASP A 8 -10.63 -12.53 -6.48
C ASP A 8 -10.26 -11.20 -7.11
N ILE A 9 -10.63 -11.00 -8.37
CA ILE A 9 -10.36 -9.75 -9.05
C ILE A 9 -11.16 -8.61 -8.42
N ASP A 10 -12.41 -8.86 -8.09
CA ASP A 10 -13.27 -7.85 -7.51
C ASP A 10 -12.85 -7.50 -6.09
N SER A 11 -12.35 -8.47 -5.32
CA SER A 11 -11.95 -8.24 -3.95
C SER A 11 -10.61 -7.52 -3.84
N ASP A 12 -9.73 -7.64 -4.81
CA ASP A 12 -8.42 -6.99 -4.78
C ASP A 12 -7.98 -6.60 -6.19
N PRO A 13 -8.59 -5.55 -6.76
CA PRO A 13 -8.36 -5.20 -8.17
C PRO A 13 -6.93 -4.80 -8.49
N LEU A 14 -6.19 -4.19 -7.55
CA LEU A 14 -4.84 -3.73 -7.83
C LEU A 14 -3.83 -4.86 -7.85
N LYS A 15 -4.16 -6.03 -7.35
CA LYS A 15 -3.23 -7.15 -7.30
C LYS A 15 -2.73 -7.55 -8.68
N LYS A 16 -3.60 -7.47 -9.69
CA LYS A 16 -3.26 -7.85 -11.06
C LYS A 16 -3.17 -6.68 -12.02
N SER A 17 -3.91 -5.61 -11.77
CA SER A 17 -4.00 -4.48 -12.70
C SER A 17 -2.92 -3.43 -12.48
N TRP A 18 -2.40 -3.30 -11.26
CA TRP A 18 -1.35 -2.32 -10.97
C TRP A 18 0.03 -2.93 -11.18
N GLU A 19 0.84 -2.28 -11.98
CA GLU A 19 2.23 -2.67 -12.18
C GLU A 19 3.10 -2.02 -11.12
N GLY A 20 4.06 -2.77 -10.61
CA GLY A 20 4.99 -2.25 -9.64
C GLY A 20 5.57 -3.34 -8.77
N ASN A 21 6.54 -2.96 -7.97
CA ASN A 21 7.24 -3.83 -7.03
C ASN A 21 7.40 -3.10 -5.72
N LEU A 22 7.93 -3.80 -4.71
CA LEU A 22 8.24 -3.16 -3.43
C LEU A 22 9.32 -2.09 -3.58
N LYS A 23 10.16 -2.20 -4.59
CA LYS A 23 11.22 -1.24 -4.88
C LYS A 23 11.24 -0.89 -6.35
N ASP A 24 11.46 0.39 -6.65
CA ASP A 24 11.61 0.89 -8.01
C ASP A 24 12.32 2.24 -7.96
N ARG A 25 13.32 2.44 -8.82
CA ARG A 25 14.01 3.73 -9.00
C ARG A 25 14.51 4.34 -7.68
N ASN A 26 15.14 3.55 -6.85
CA ASN A 26 15.61 3.97 -5.52
C ASN A 26 14.50 4.39 -4.57
N ARG A 27 13.29 3.89 -4.79
CA ARG A 27 12.16 4.07 -3.90
C ARG A 27 11.71 2.73 -3.38
N ASN A 28 11.25 2.69 -2.14
CA ASN A 28 10.62 1.48 -1.63
C ASN A 28 9.35 1.82 -0.86
N ILE A 29 8.48 0.83 -0.78
CA ILE A 29 7.23 0.93 -0.03
C ILE A 29 7.21 -0.19 1.00
N PHE A 30 6.77 0.16 2.21
CA PHE A 30 6.52 -0.83 3.26
C PHE A 30 5.33 -0.40 4.09
N ALA A 31 4.83 -1.32 4.90
CA ALA A 31 3.65 -1.06 5.71
C ALA A 31 3.79 -1.69 7.09
N GLU A 32 3.14 -1.05 8.07
CA GLU A 32 2.95 -1.58 9.41
C GLU A 32 1.47 -1.77 9.63
N VAL A 33 1.10 -2.88 10.27
CA VAL A 33 -0.28 -3.24 10.53
C VAL A 33 -0.45 -3.42 12.03
N HIS A 34 -1.35 -2.64 12.63
CA HIS A 34 -1.60 -2.67 14.08
C HIS A 34 -3.09 -2.91 14.34
N PRO A 35 -3.45 -3.98 15.05
CA PRO A 35 -4.86 -4.20 15.39
C PRO A 35 -5.37 -3.12 16.35
N LEU A 36 -6.61 -2.70 16.13
CA LEU A 36 -7.27 -1.75 17.02
C LEU A 36 -8.10 -2.54 18.03
N GLU A 37 -7.71 -2.45 19.31
CA GLU A 37 -8.35 -3.21 20.38
C GLU A 37 -9.86 -2.95 20.44
N GLY A 38 -10.61 -4.01 20.66
CA GLY A 38 -12.06 -3.92 20.78
C GLY A 38 -12.80 -3.77 19.46
N THR A 39 -12.09 -3.87 18.34
CA THR A 39 -12.69 -3.76 17.02
C THR A 39 -12.19 -4.86 16.10
N ASN A 40 -12.83 -4.97 14.92
CA ASN A 40 -12.36 -5.83 13.84
C ASN A 40 -11.51 -5.07 12.82
N TYR A 41 -11.02 -3.88 13.20
CA TYR A 41 -10.26 -3.03 12.30
C TYR A 41 -8.79 -3.03 12.65
N TYR A 42 -7.99 -2.61 11.67
CA TYR A 42 -6.54 -2.50 11.79
C TYR A 42 -6.11 -1.12 11.33
N GLN A 43 -5.14 -0.54 12.03
CA GLN A 43 -4.52 0.69 11.58
C GLN A 43 -3.33 0.34 10.71
N LEU A 44 -3.29 0.92 9.53
CA LEU A 44 -2.21 0.72 8.56
C LEU A 44 -1.38 1.98 8.47
N ARG A 45 -0.07 1.81 8.46
CA ARG A 45 0.86 2.90 8.22
C ARG A 45 1.69 2.51 7.01
N ILE A 46 1.45 3.19 5.90
CA ILE A 46 2.10 2.89 4.62
C ILE A 46 3.18 3.95 4.40
N VAL A 47 4.41 3.52 4.14
CA VAL A 47 5.54 4.43 4.01
C VAL A 47 6.23 4.21 2.68
N VAL A 48 6.46 5.32 1.97
CA VAL A 48 7.30 5.36 0.76
C VAL A 48 8.50 6.24 1.07
N ARG A 49 9.69 5.73 0.79
CA ARG A 49 10.92 6.49 1.04
C ARG A 49 12.01 6.08 0.04
N SER A 50 13.10 6.87 0.02
CA SER A 50 14.24 6.56 -0.83
C SER A 50 15.10 5.45 -0.20
N THR A 51 15.63 4.59 -1.06
CA THR A 51 16.66 3.61 -0.66
C THR A 51 18.06 4.23 -0.65
N ASP A 52 18.19 5.44 -1.21
CA ASP A 52 19.45 6.18 -1.25
C ASP A 52 19.15 7.67 -0.94
N PRO A 53 18.83 7.99 0.32
CA PRO A 53 18.35 9.33 0.65
C PRO A 53 19.39 10.43 0.52
N ILE A 54 20.66 10.08 0.44
CA ILE A 54 21.73 11.07 0.31
C ILE A 54 21.87 11.48 -1.16
N ARG A 55 21.90 10.51 -2.07
CA ARG A 55 22.14 10.76 -3.50
C ARG A 55 20.85 11.00 -4.27
N ASP A 56 19.75 10.38 -3.82
CA ASP A 56 18.48 10.42 -4.55
C ASP A 56 17.32 10.52 -3.57
N PRO A 57 17.20 11.62 -2.83
CA PRO A 57 16.15 11.78 -1.83
C PRO A 57 14.76 11.81 -2.47
N LEU A 58 13.79 11.27 -1.75
CA LEU A 58 12.39 11.36 -2.18
C LEU A 58 11.89 12.78 -1.96
N ARG A 59 11.21 13.35 -2.96
CA ARG A 59 10.69 14.72 -2.90
C ARG A 59 9.32 14.78 -3.55
N GLY A 60 8.60 15.88 -3.31
CA GLY A 60 7.33 16.15 -3.95
C GLY A 60 6.18 15.42 -3.28
N LYS A 61 5.32 14.82 -4.07
CA LYS A 61 4.15 14.11 -3.59
C LYS A 61 4.15 12.67 -4.08
N VAL A 62 3.55 11.79 -3.29
CA VAL A 62 3.33 10.41 -3.67
C VAL A 62 1.83 10.19 -3.80
N LYS A 63 1.42 9.66 -4.93
CA LYS A 63 0.03 9.34 -5.18
C LYS A 63 -0.19 7.86 -4.90
N PHE A 64 -1.06 7.58 -3.93
CA PHE A 64 -1.39 6.20 -3.58
C PHE A 64 -2.63 5.76 -4.36
N HIS A 65 -2.67 4.46 -4.67
CA HIS A 65 -3.80 3.85 -5.35
C HIS A 65 -4.33 2.75 -4.43
N LEU A 66 -5.51 2.99 -3.87
CA LEU A 66 -6.12 2.13 -2.87
C LEU A 66 -7.29 1.35 -3.45
N HIS A 67 -7.80 0.43 -2.65
CA HIS A 67 -9.02 -0.29 -2.99
C HIS A 67 -10.16 0.70 -3.21
N PRO A 68 -11.03 0.47 -4.21
CA PRO A 68 -12.12 1.42 -4.52
C PRO A 68 -13.12 1.65 -3.39
N SER A 69 -13.15 0.78 -2.39
CA SER A 69 -14.03 0.95 -1.23
C SER A 69 -13.66 2.12 -0.34
N PHE A 70 -12.45 2.66 -0.44
CA PHE A 70 -12.06 3.82 0.35
C PHE A 70 -12.71 5.08 -0.20
N PRO A 71 -13.11 6.03 0.66
CA PRO A 71 -13.73 7.29 0.20
C PRO A 71 -12.85 8.08 -0.76
N ASN A 72 -11.54 8.06 -0.53
CA ASN A 72 -10.58 8.66 -1.47
C ASN A 72 -9.58 7.58 -1.87
N PRO A 73 -9.81 6.89 -2.99
CA PRO A 73 -8.93 5.79 -3.39
C PRO A 73 -7.61 6.24 -4.01
N HIS A 74 -7.41 7.54 -4.20
CA HIS A 74 -6.18 8.08 -4.81
C HIS A 74 -5.62 9.25 -4.01
N PRO A 75 -5.29 9.07 -2.72
CA PRO A 75 -4.76 10.17 -1.93
C PRO A 75 -3.36 10.55 -2.37
N GLU A 76 -3.08 11.85 -2.37
CA GLU A 76 -1.74 12.37 -2.62
C GLU A 76 -1.16 12.85 -1.30
N ILE A 77 0.03 12.38 -0.97
CA ILE A 77 0.70 12.68 0.28
C ILE A 77 2.00 13.39 -0.01
N GLU A 78 2.17 14.57 0.59
CA GLU A 78 3.39 15.33 0.46
C GLU A 78 4.51 14.67 1.25
N VAL A 79 5.69 14.60 0.63
CA VAL A 79 6.87 14.05 1.27
C VAL A 79 7.34 15.00 2.38
N LYS A 80 7.54 14.47 3.58
CA LYS A 80 8.08 15.20 4.73
C LYS A 80 9.19 14.38 5.34
N ASP A 81 10.32 15.03 5.62
CA ASP A 81 11.48 14.37 6.19
C ASP A 81 11.92 13.15 5.39
N GLY A 82 11.78 13.23 4.06
CA GLY A 82 12.20 12.17 3.15
C GLY A 82 11.23 11.01 3.04
N GLU A 83 10.05 11.08 3.63
CA GLU A 83 9.07 10.01 3.61
C GLU A 83 7.69 10.52 3.25
N ALA A 84 6.91 9.71 2.55
CA ALA A 84 5.49 9.90 2.40
C ALA A 84 4.77 8.84 3.22
N VAL A 85 4.01 9.26 4.23
CA VAL A 85 3.35 8.37 5.18
C VAL A 85 1.84 8.51 5.04
N LEU A 86 1.18 7.40 4.72
CA LEU A 86 -0.26 7.34 4.63
C LEU A 86 -0.80 6.46 5.75
N SER A 87 -1.72 7.00 6.55
CA SER A 87 -2.36 6.27 7.63
C SER A 87 -3.80 5.94 7.24
N LEU A 88 -4.18 4.68 7.40
CA LEU A 88 -5.50 4.18 7.02
C LEU A 88 -6.04 3.25 8.09
N ILE A 89 -7.35 3.06 8.07
CA ILE A 89 -8.01 2.03 8.87
C ILE A 89 -8.69 1.07 7.90
N SER A 90 -8.45 -0.23 8.09
CA SER A 90 -9.00 -1.27 7.23
C SER A 90 -9.41 -2.47 8.07
N TYR A 91 -10.39 -3.21 7.58
CA TYR A 91 -10.79 -4.45 8.25
C TYR A 91 -10.07 -5.68 7.70
N GLY A 92 -9.29 -5.54 6.64
CA GLY A 92 -8.58 -6.66 6.05
C GLY A 92 -7.47 -6.24 5.11
N SER A 93 -6.79 -7.22 4.55
CA SER A 93 -5.67 -7.00 3.64
C SER A 93 -6.16 -6.68 2.23
N PHE A 94 -5.32 -5.97 1.50
CA PHE A 94 -5.53 -5.67 0.08
C PHE A 94 -4.19 -5.29 -0.52
N THR A 95 -4.15 -5.19 -1.85
CA THR A 95 -2.97 -4.71 -2.55
C THR A 95 -3.15 -3.22 -2.84
N LEU A 96 -2.10 -2.45 -2.63
CA LEU A 96 -2.11 -1.04 -2.96
C LEU A 96 -0.89 -0.66 -3.78
N GLY A 97 -1.01 0.43 -4.51
CA GLY A 97 0.07 0.97 -5.31
C GLY A 97 0.44 2.37 -4.88
N ALA A 98 1.62 2.80 -5.28
CA ALA A 98 2.08 4.16 -5.09
C ALA A 98 2.88 4.59 -6.31
N GLU A 99 2.78 5.88 -6.61
CA GLU A 99 3.47 6.46 -7.74
C GLU A 99 4.14 7.75 -7.28
N THR A 100 5.44 7.85 -7.51
CA THR A 100 6.19 9.05 -7.15
C THR A 100 6.23 10.02 -8.33
N GLU A 101 6.59 11.29 -8.05
CA GLU A 101 6.66 12.30 -9.11
C GLU A 101 7.74 12.00 -10.14
N ASP A 102 8.80 11.28 -9.75
CA ASP A 102 9.85 10.89 -10.67
C ASP A 102 9.53 9.63 -11.47
N GLY A 103 8.32 9.10 -11.33
CA GLY A 103 7.83 8.00 -12.16
C GLY A 103 8.02 6.62 -11.60
N ALA A 104 8.50 6.48 -10.36
CA ALA A 104 8.60 5.17 -9.72
C ALA A 104 7.20 4.62 -9.47
N LYS A 105 7.02 3.32 -9.73
CA LYS A 105 5.75 2.63 -9.48
C LYS A 105 5.99 1.52 -8.48
N LEU A 106 5.30 1.60 -7.36
CA LEU A 106 5.46 0.70 -6.24
C LEU A 106 4.16 -0.05 -5.98
N LYS A 107 4.29 -1.25 -5.43
CA LYS A 107 3.16 -2.12 -5.15
C LYS A 107 3.46 -2.94 -3.91
N ILE A 108 2.49 -3.04 -3.02
CA ILE A 108 2.60 -3.88 -1.84
C ILE A 108 1.31 -4.66 -1.64
N ASP A 109 1.45 -5.96 -1.38
CA ASP A 109 0.35 -6.85 -1.01
C ASP A 109 0.39 -7.01 0.50
N LEU A 110 -0.58 -6.43 1.19
CA LEU A 110 -0.58 -6.41 2.65
C LEU A 110 -0.69 -7.79 3.27
N ALA A 111 -1.20 -8.78 2.54
CA ALA A 111 -1.29 -10.15 3.04
C ALA A 111 0.05 -10.87 2.94
N GLN A 112 0.88 -10.57 1.95
CA GLN A 112 2.10 -11.32 1.66
C GLN A 112 3.38 -10.56 1.99
N ASP A 113 3.36 -9.24 1.86
CA ASP A 113 4.56 -8.42 1.92
C ASP A 113 4.81 -7.77 3.28
N VAL A 114 3.91 -7.99 4.25
CA VAL A 114 4.05 -7.45 5.60
C VAL A 114 4.26 -8.62 6.56
N PRO A 115 5.45 -8.74 7.15
CA PRO A 115 5.72 -9.85 8.07
C PRO A 115 4.93 -9.70 9.37
N GLY A 116 4.52 -10.82 9.95
CA GLY A 116 3.90 -10.84 11.27
C GLY A 116 2.43 -10.48 11.32
N VAL A 117 1.77 -10.27 10.17
CA VAL A 117 0.32 -10.01 10.19
C VAL A 117 -0.46 -11.27 10.52
N SER A 118 -1.60 -11.09 11.20
CA SER A 118 -2.45 -12.21 11.60
C SER A 118 -3.16 -12.84 10.42
N GLU A 119 -3.54 -14.11 10.57
CA GLU A 119 -4.34 -14.79 9.56
C GLU A 119 -5.70 -14.13 9.39
N GLN A 120 -6.25 -13.60 10.46
CA GLN A 120 -7.52 -12.88 10.39
C GLN A 120 -7.43 -11.67 9.46
N PHE A 121 -6.33 -10.91 9.54
CA PHE A 121 -6.12 -9.77 8.65
C PHE A 121 -5.96 -10.22 7.19
N LYS A 122 -5.17 -11.28 6.97
CA LYS A 122 -4.91 -11.77 5.61
C LYS A 122 -6.17 -12.25 4.89
N ASN A 123 -7.10 -12.82 5.65
CA ASN A 123 -8.27 -13.49 5.10
C ASN A 123 -9.56 -12.66 5.18
N ALA A 124 -9.48 -11.48 5.73
CA ALA A 124 -10.64 -10.61 5.87
C ALA A 124 -11.05 -9.91 4.59
#